data_95c6fc61a8deec171753e29c5d3a34c7
#
_entry.id   95c6fc61a8deec171753e29c5d3a34c7
#
_cell.length_a   1.000
_cell.length_b   1.000
_cell.length_c   1.000
_cell.angle_alpha   90.00
_cell.angle_beta   90.00
_cell.angle_gamma   90.00
#
_symmetry.space_group_name_H-M   'P 1'
#
loop_
_entity.id
_entity.type
_entity.pdbx_description
1 polymer ?
#
loop_
_entity_poly.entity_id
_entity_poly.type
_entity_poly.pdbx_seq_one_letter_code
_entity_poly.pdbx_strand_id
1 'polypeptide(L)'
;KGRGGRWLVRIEDIDTPRCVPGAADVILQQLATCGLLPDAPPVWQSARGALYQQALDQLIAQGHAYPCACSRKDIEDAHAAQGHDRTRHATLPYPGTCRHGLRGRPARSWRFNTTDFKPKHPLALIDKAQAAIKRIVNQSQPGGHA
;
A
#
# COMPACT_ATOMS: atom_id res chain seq x y z
N LYS A 1 8.73 -12.72 -19.09
CA LYS A 1 8.82 -12.39 -20.54
C LYS A 1 8.21 -13.49 -21.44
N GLY A 2 8.30 -14.77 -21.09
CA GLY A 2 7.81 -15.89 -21.91
C GLY A 2 6.31 -15.89 -22.28
N ARG A 3 5.51 -14.99 -21.70
CA ARG A 3 4.07 -14.80 -22.00
C ARG A 3 3.74 -13.38 -22.49
N GLY A 4 4.70 -12.63 -23.03
CA GLY A 4 4.51 -11.26 -23.53
C GLY A 4 4.35 -10.21 -22.43
N GLY A 5 4.58 -10.56 -21.17
CA GLY A 5 4.52 -9.61 -20.05
C GLY A 5 5.73 -8.68 -19.99
N ARG A 6 5.52 -7.47 -19.44
CA ARG A 6 6.59 -6.51 -19.12
C ARG A 6 7.06 -6.73 -17.67
N TRP A 7 8.38 -6.71 -17.46
CA TRP A 7 8.97 -6.73 -16.14
C TRP A 7 9.41 -5.33 -15.72
N LEU A 8 8.79 -4.82 -14.67
CA LEU A 8 9.05 -3.49 -14.13
C LEU A 8 9.66 -3.64 -12.74
N VAL A 9 10.62 -2.78 -12.41
CA VAL A 9 11.29 -2.75 -11.11
C VAL A 9 10.91 -1.48 -10.35
N ARG A 10 10.54 -1.64 -9.08
CA ARG A 10 10.34 -0.54 -8.13
C ARG A 10 11.28 -0.73 -6.94
N ILE A 11 12.05 0.31 -6.65
CA ILE A 11 12.90 0.40 -5.47
C ILE A 11 12.08 0.98 -4.32
N GLU A 12 11.98 0.23 -3.22
CA GLU A 12 11.22 0.62 -2.04
C GLU A 12 12.14 1.26 -1.00
N ASP A 13 12.53 2.51 -1.23
CA ASP A 13 13.56 3.26 -0.53
C ASP A 13 13.01 4.26 0.52
N ILE A 14 11.74 4.14 0.91
CA ILE A 14 11.13 5.03 1.92
C ILE A 14 11.35 4.56 3.37
N ASP A 15 11.75 3.33 3.58
CA ASP A 15 12.09 2.81 4.91
C ASP A 15 13.56 3.11 5.24
N THR A 16 13.87 4.38 5.36
CA THR A 16 15.25 4.88 5.51
C THR A 16 16.06 4.18 6.61
N PRO A 17 15.50 3.79 7.79
CA PRO A 17 16.27 3.09 8.81
C PRO A 17 16.77 1.70 8.40
N ARG A 18 16.12 1.08 7.40
CA ARG A 18 16.49 -0.25 6.88
C ARG A 18 17.14 -0.22 5.50
N CYS A 19 17.15 0.94 4.86
CA CYS A 19 17.81 1.10 3.56
C CYS A 19 19.32 1.26 3.74
N VAL A 20 20.10 0.38 3.12
CA VAL A 20 21.55 0.50 3.07
C VAL A 20 21.92 1.36 1.86
N PRO A 21 22.71 2.45 2.02
CA PRO A 21 23.17 3.25 0.88
C PRO A 21 23.87 2.40 -0.18
N GLY A 22 23.52 2.62 -1.45
CA GLY A 22 24.10 1.88 -2.59
C GLY A 22 23.55 0.46 -2.81
N ALA A 23 22.76 -0.10 -1.88
CA ALA A 23 22.25 -1.47 -2.03
C ALA A 23 21.36 -1.64 -3.27
N ALA A 24 20.56 -0.62 -3.61
CA ALA A 24 19.71 -0.67 -4.79
C ALA A 24 20.52 -0.80 -6.09
N ASP A 25 21.62 -0.05 -6.22
CA ASP A 25 22.49 -0.10 -7.40
C ASP A 25 23.16 -1.45 -7.53
N VAL A 26 23.64 -2.02 -6.41
CA VAL A 26 24.22 -3.36 -6.36
C VAL A 26 23.21 -4.42 -6.79
N ILE A 27 21.96 -4.34 -6.29
CA ILE A 27 20.89 -5.28 -6.67
C ILE A 27 20.57 -5.17 -8.17
N LEU A 28 20.44 -3.95 -8.70
CA LEU A 28 20.18 -3.73 -10.13
C LEU A 28 21.33 -4.29 -11.00
N GLN A 29 22.57 -4.11 -10.57
CA GLN A 29 23.74 -4.67 -11.26
C GLN A 29 23.73 -6.20 -11.22
N GLN A 30 23.44 -6.82 -10.09
CA GLN A 30 23.31 -8.26 -9.96
C GLN A 30 22.20 -8.82 -10.87
N LEU A 31 21.04 -8.16 -10.90
CA LEU A 31 19.95 -8.53 -11.80
C LEU A 31 20.40 -8.45 -13.27
N ALA A 32 21.11 -7.39 -13.65
CA ALA A 32 21.63 -7.22 -15.00
C ALA A 32 22.63 -8.34 -15.37
N THR A 33 23.52 -8.69 -14.45
CA THR A 33 24.48 -9.80 -14.63
C THR A 33 23.77 -11.14 -14.85
N CYS A 34 22.61 -11.34 -14.21
CA CYS A 34 21.77 -12.52 -14.43
C CYS A 34 20.88 -12.42 -15.70
N GLY A 35 21.07 -11.42 -16.55
CA GLY A 35 20.25 -11.20 -17.74
C GLY A 35 18.83 -10.69 -17.45
N LEU A 36 18.56 -10.29 -16.22
CA LEU A 36 17.26 -9.75 -15.78
C LEU A 36 17.25 -8.22 -15.91
N LEU A 37 17.14 -7.74 -17.15
CA LEU A 37 17.01 -6.31 -17.43
C LEU A 37 15.53 -5.89 -17.38
N PRO A 38 15.18 -4.82 -16.65
CA PRO A 38 13.83 -4.29 -16.64
C PRO A 38 13.44 -3.70 -18.00
N ASP A 39 12.15 -3.80 -18.35
CA ASP A 39 11.63 -3.30 -19.63
C ASP A 39 11.33 -1.79 -19.62
N ALA A 40 11.60 -1.10 -18.50
CA ALA A 40 11.59 0.35 -18.34
C ALA A 40 12.55 0.76 -17.20
N PRO A 41 12.98 2.03 -17.14
CA PRO A 41 13.81 2.50 -16.02
C PRO A 41 13.20 2.14 -14.68
N PRO A 42 14.00 1.72 -13.68
CA PRO A 42 13.51 1.48 -12.34
C PRO A 42 12.85 2.71 -11.72
N VAL A 43 11.77 2.50 -10.97
CA VAL A 43 11.04 3.56 -10.30
C VAL A 43 11.41 3.57 -8.83
N TRP A 44 11.81 4.73 -8.31
CA TRP A 44 12.13 4.94 -6.90
C TRP A 44 10.88 5.38 -6.15
N GLN A 45 10.54 4.71 -5.06
CA GLN A 45 9.33 5.01 -4.29
C GLN A 45 9.41 6.39 -3.63
N SER A 46 10.58 6.80 -3.13
CA SER A 46 10.84 8.11 -2.54
C SER A 46 10.55 9.27 -3.49
N ALA A 47 10.81 9.09 -4.79
CA ALA A 47 10.54 10.10 -5.81
C ALA A 47 9.05 10.28 -6.15
N ARG A 48 8.16 9.45 -5.58
CA ARG A 48 6.73 9.42 -5.92
C ARG A 48 5.80 9.93 -4.82
N GLY A 49 6.34 10.60 -3.80
CA GLY A 49 5.57 11.08 -2.64
C GLY A 49 4.35 11.91 -3.04
N ALA A 50 4.51 12.85 -3.97
CA ALA A 50 3.40 13.67 -4.45
C ALA A 50 2.28 12.87 -5.11
N LEU A 51 2.61 11.83 -5.89
CA LEU A 51 1.62 10.95 -6.52
C LEU A 51 0.86 10.11 -5.48
N TYR A 52 1.56 9.65 -4.45
CA TYR A 52 0.90 8.90 -3.36
C TYR A 52 -0.02 9.80 -2.55
N GLN A 53 0.41 11.04 -2.27
CA GLN A 53 -0.43 12.01 -1.56
C GLN A 53 -1.69 12.32 -2.39
N GLN A 54 -1.54 12.62 -3.67
CA GLN A 54 -2.68 12.87 -4.56
C GLN A 54 -3.66 11.69 -4.61
N ALA A 55 -3.14 10.45 -4.69
CA ALA A 55 -3.97 9.25 -4.67
C ALA A 55 -4.71 9.09 -3.32
N LEU A 56 -4.04 9.38 -2.21
CA LEU A 56 -4.64 9.36 -0.89
C LEU A 56 -5.75 10.41 -0.77
N ASP A 57 -5.51 11.64 -1.21
CA ASP A 57 -6.49 12.74 -1.18
C ASP A 57 -7.76 12.38 -1.98
N GLN A 58 -7.60 11.75 -3.14
CA GLN A 58 -8.74 11.26 -3.93
C GLN A 58 -9.51 10.15 -3.19
N LEU A 59 -8.81 9.21 -2.54
CA LEU A 59 -9.47 8.16 -1.73
C LEU A 59 -10.24 8.76 -0.56
N ILE A 60 -9.71 9.79 0.08
CA ILE A 60 -10.37 10.51 1.17
C ILE A 60 -11.61 11.23 0.64
N ALA A 61 -11.50 11.98 -0.45
CA ALA A 61 -12.60 12.71 -1.05
C ALA A 61 -13.76 11.82 -1.49
N GLN A 62 -13.44 10.58 -1.89
CA GLN A 62 -14.43 9.56 -2.28
C GLN A 62 -14.97 8.73 -1.09
N GLY A 63 -14.54 9.00 0.14
CA GLY A 63 -14.93 8.22 1.32
C GLY A 63 -14.32 6.81 1.38
N HIS A 64 -13.34 6.52 0.51
CA HIS A 64 -12.68 5.21 0.47
C HIS A 64 -11.52 5.08 1.47
N ALA A 65 -11.09 6.18 2.07
CA ALA A 65 -10.11 6.18 3.14
C ALA A 65 -10.60 7.00 4.33
N TYR A 66 -10.25 6.56 5.53
CA TYR A 66 -10.59 7.24 6.77
C TYR A 66 -9.38 7.29 7.72
N PRO A 67 -9.29 8.33 8.58
CA PRO A 67 -8.19 8.47 9.51
C PRO A 67 -8.29 7.45 10.65
N CYS A 68 -7.14 7.01 11.16
CA CYS A 68 -7.05 6.06 12.26
C CYS A 68 -6.04 6.52 13.31
N ALA A 69 -6.45 6.48 14.58
CA ALA A 69 -5.62 6.81 15.74
C ALA A 69 -5.06 5.57 16.46
N CYS A 70 -5.41 4.35 16.03
CA CYS A 70 -5.02 3.13 16.73
C CYS A 70 -3.54 2.82 16.55
N SER A 71 -2.87 2.53 17.66
CA SER A 71 -1.58 1.83 17.71
C SER A 71 -1.77 0.32 17.48
N ARG A 72 -0.67 -0.41 17.37
CA ARG A 72 -0.71 -1.89 17.33
C ARG A 72 -1.31 -2.45 18.62
N LYS A 73 -0.95 -1.87 19.77
CA LYS A 73 -1.49 -2.25 21.08
C LYS A 73 -3.00 -2.03 21.17
N ASP A 74 -3.54 -0.90 20.69
CA ASP A 74 -5.00 -0.67 20.69
C ASP A 74 -5.76 -1.75 19.90
N ILE A 75 -5.15 -2.27 18.82
CA ILE A 75 -5.74 -3.35 18.02
C ILE A 75 -5.71 -4.67 18.80
N GLU A 76 -4.58 -4.98 19.46
CA GLU A 76 -4.42 -6.17 20.31
C GLU A 76 -5.43 -6.14 21.48
N ASP A 77 -5.54 -5.01 22.17
CA ASP A 77 -6.47 -4.82 23.30
C ASP A 77 -7.94 -4.98 22.86
N ALA A 78 -8.29 -4.46 21.67
CA ALA A 78 -9.63 -4.61 21.12
C ALA A 78 -9.99 -6.07 20.78
N HIS A 79 -9.03 -6.86 20.32
CA HIS A 79 -9.22 -8.31 20.09
C HIS A 79 -9.32 -9.08 21.40
N ALA A 80 -8.46 -8.77 22.38
CA ALA A 80 -8.52 -9.39 23.71
C ALA A 80 -9.87 -9.16 24.38
N ALA A 81 -10.42 -7.95 24.26
CA ALA A 81 -11.75 -7.61 24.79
C ALA A 81 -12.89 -8.41 24.12
N GLN A 82 -12.68 -8.93 22.90
CA GLN A 82 -13.61 -9.79 22.17
C GLN A 82 -13.36 -11.30 22.43
N GLY A 83 -12.44 -11.67 23.33
CA GLY A 83 -12.12 -13.05 23.65
C GLY A 83 -11.28 -13.77 22.58
N HIS A 84 -10.63 -13.02 21.68
CA HIS A 84 -9.73 -13.60 20.69
C HIS A 84 -8.31 -13.70 21.27
N ASP A 85 -7.87 -14.90 21.58
CA ASP A 85 -6.50 -15.17 22.02
C ASP A 85 -5.49 -14.90 20.89
N ARG A 86 -4.36 -14.32 21.29
CA ARG A 86 -3.24 -14.04 20.40
C ARG A 86 -2.54 -15.33 20.01
N THR A 87 -2.77 -15.85 18.83
CA THR A 87 -1.89 -16.87 18.23
C THR A 87 -0.56 -16.23 17.85
N ARG A 88 0.57 -16.85 18.26
CA ARG A 88 1.93 -16.41 17.88
C ARG A 88 1.99 -16.26 16.35
N HIS A 89 2.46 -15.12 15.88
CA HIS A 89 2.65 -14.80 14.46
C HIS A 89 1.39 -14.51 13.63
N ALA A 90 0.18 -14.50 14.19
CA ALA A 90 -1.00 -14.09 13.47
C ALA A 90 -1.08 -12.56 13.36
N THR A 91 -1.26 -12.06 12.14
CA THR A 91 -1.61 -10.65 11.93
C THR A 91 -3.09 -10.48 12.29
N LEU A 92 -3.36 -9.73 13.36
CA LEU A 92 -4.73 -9.45 13.78
C LEU A 92 -5.41 -8.49 12.78
N PRO A 93 -6.60 -8.82 12.25
CA PRO A 93 -7.33 -7.92 11.38
C PRO A 93 -7.73 -6.66 12.14
N TYR A 94 -7.81 -5.54 11.45
CA TYR A 94 -8.22 -4.29 12.11
C TYR A 94 -9.72 -4.33 12.47
N PRO A 95 -10.10 -4.08 13.75
CA PRO A 95 -11.49 -4.25 14.23
C PRO A 95 -12.44 -3.13 13.79
N GLY A 96 -11.95 -2.09 13.11
CA GLY A 96 -12.80 -0.99 12.62
C GLY A 96 -13.02 0.15 13.62
N THR A 97 -12.31 0.20 14.73
CA THR A 97 -12.50 1.13 15.87
C THR A 97 -12.65 2.61 15.47
N CYS A 98 -11.86 3.07 14.48
CA CYS A 98 -11.89 4.47 14.03
C CYS A 98 -12.75 4.71 12.78
N ARG A 99 -13.49 3.71 12.28
CA ARG A 99 -14.27 3.82 11.05
C ARG A 99 -15.32 4.94 11.13
N HIS A 100 -15.89 5.17 12.30
CA HIS A 100 -16.92 6.17 12.55
C HIS A 100 -16.40 7.40 13.30
N GLY A 101 -15.09 7.63 13.32
CA GLY A 101 -14.45 8.80 13.91
C GLY A 101 -13.35 8.50 14.90
N LEU A 102 -12.55 9.51 15.18
CA LEU A 102 -11.35 9.42 16.03
C LEU A 102 -11.62 9.61 17.53
N ARG A 103 -12.83 10.03 17.90
CA ARG A 103 -13.21 10.31 19.30
C ARG A 103 -12.25 11.29 19.99
N GLY A 104 -11.87 12.37 19.28
CA GLY A 104 -10.94 13.39 19.79
C GLY A 104 -9.46 13.02 19.75
N ARG A 105 -9.09 11.81 19.33
CA ARG A 105 -7.67 11.40 19.20
C ARG A 105 -7.04 11.92 17.90
N PRO A 106 -5.77 12.32 17.87
CA PRO A 106 -5.09 12.69 16.64
C PRO A 106 -4.92 11.48 15.71
N ALA A 107 -5.09 11.70 14.41
CA ALA A 107 -4.83 10.69 13.40
C ALA A 107 -3.35 10.31 13.36
N ARG A 108 -3.05 9.02 13.22
CA ARG A 108 -1.69 8.47 13.09
C ARG A 108 -1.46 7.77 11.76
N SER A 109 -2.54 7.36 11.09
CA SER A 109 -2.49 6.64 9.82
C SER A 109 -3.81 6.78 9.08
N TRP A 110 -3.82 6.40 7.82
CA TRP A 110 -5.01 6.25 7.01
C TRP A 110 -5.32 4.78 6.78
N ARG A 111 -6.61 4.45 6.71
CA ARG A 111 -7.08 3.09 6.41
C ARG A 111 -8.03 3.11 5.23
N PHE A 112 -7.86 2.14 4.35
CA PHE A 112 -8.81 1.92 3.26
C PHE A 112 -10.12 1.35 3.82
N ASN A 113 -11.26 1.91 3.40
CA ASN A 113 -12.58 1.43 3.76
C ASN A 113 -12.94 0.20 2.91
N THR A 114 -12.97 -0.96 3.52
CA THR A 114 -13.29 -2.22 2.84
C THR A 114 -14.76 -2.60 2.91
N THR A 115 -15.60 -1.86 3.64
CA THR A 115 -17.02 -2.19 3.83
C THR A 115 -17.86 -2.11 2.56
N ASP A 116 -17.52 -1.17 1.68
CA ASP A 116 -18.22 -0.98 0.41
C ASP A 116 -17.80 -2.02 -0.65
N PHE A 117 -16.79 -2.80 -0.32
CA PHE A 117 -16.29 -3.89 -1.14
C PHE A 117 -16.76 -5.21 -0.52
N LYS A 118 -17.94 -5.70 -0.90
CA LYS A 118 -18.43 -7.05 -0.53
C LYS A 118 -18.02 -8.04 -1.63
N PRO A 119 -16.81 -8.59 -1.62
CA PRO A 119 -16.39 -9.56 -2.61
C PRO A 119 -17.03 -10.91 -2.29
N LYS A 120 -17.45 -11.62 -3.32
CA LYS A 120 -17.84 -13.05 -3.19
C LYS A 120 -16.63 -13.93 -2.81
N HIS A 121 -15.41 -13.42 -3.00
CA HIS A 121 -14.14 -14.10 -2.70
C HIS A 121 -13.08 -13.09 -2.20
N PRO A 122 -12.22 -13.45 -1.20
CA PRO A 122 -11.19 -12.55 -0.66
C PRO A 122 -10.23 -11.97 -1.71
N LEU A 123 -9.85 -12.75 -2.72
CA LEU A 123 -8.98 -12.29 -3.81
C LEU A 123 -9.64 -11.19 -4.65
N ALA A 124 -10.97 -11.24 -4.85
CA ALA A 124 -11.69 -10.20 -5.58
C ALA A 124 -11.69 -8.83 -4.85
N LEU A 125 -11.46 -8.80 -3.53
CA LEU A 125 -11.28 -7.57 -2.77
C LEU A 125 -9.95 -6.90 -3.13
N ILE A 126 -8.87 -7.70 -3.19
CA ILE A 126 -7.53 -7.23 -3.55
C ILE A 126 -7.56 -6.68 -4.98
N ASP A 127 -8.17 -7.42 -5.92
CA ASP A 127 -8.27 -7.00 -7.31
C ASP A 127 -9.06 -5.69 -7.48
N LYS A 128 -10.17 -5.52 -6.75
CA LYS A 128 -10.96 -4.28 -6.78
C LYS A 128 -10.20 -3.10 -6.16
N ALA A 129 -9.53 -3.30 -5.03
CA ALA A 129 -8.70 -2.28 -4.40
C ALA A 129 -7.53 -1.89 -5.32
N GLN A 130 -6.85 -2.86 -5.93
CA GLN A 130 -5.79 -2.62 -6.90
C GLN A 130 -6.31 -1.92 -8.16
N ALA A 131 -7.49 -2.28 -8.66
CA ALA A 131 -8.11 -1.63 -9.82
C ALA A 131 -8.49 -0.17 -9.52
N ALA A 132 -9.01 0.12 -8.32
CA ALA A 132 -9.31 1.48 -7.87
C ALA A 132 -8.02 2.32 -7.79
N ILE A 133 -6.98 1.80 -7.14
CA ILE A 133 -5.67 2.45 -7.03
C ILE A 133 -5.05 2.66 -8.42
N LYS A 134 -5.10 1.67 -9.31
CA LYS A 134 -4.60 1.78 -10.68
C LYS A 134 -5.31 2.88 -11.47
N ARG A 135 -6.64 3.00 -11.36
CA ARG A 135 -7.39 4.07 -12.04
C ARG A 135 -6.93 5.44 -11.57
N ILE A 136 -6.79 5.65 -10.28
CA ILE A 136 -6.34 6.89 -9.67
C ILE A 136 -4.92 7.23 -10.16
N VAL A 137 -3.99 6.28 -10.09
CA VAL A 137 -2.60 6.46 -10.51
C VAL A 137 -2.50 6.75 -12.01
N ASN A 138 -3.29 6.08 -12.85
CA ASN A 138 -3.27 6.31 -14.30
C ASN A 138 -3.89 7.66 -14.70
N GLN A 139 -4.91 8.13 -13.98
CA GLN A 139 -5.49 9.47 -14.21
C GLN A 139 -4.55 10.60 -13.79
N SER A 140 -3.60 10.32 -12.90
CA SER A 140 -2.60 11.27 -12.42
C SER A 140 -1.32 11.32 -13.25
N GLN A 141 -1.22 10.52 -14.33
CA GLN A 141 -0.11 10.61 -15.28
C GLN A 141 -0.42 11.77 -16.26
N PRO A 142 0.43 12.83 -16.35
CA PRO A 142 0.31 13.78 -17.43
C PRO A 142 0.48 13.00 -18.74
N GLY A 143 -0.47 13.20 -19.64
CA GLY A 143 -0.54 12.47 -20.90
C GLY A 143 0.79 12.45 -21.62
N GLY A 144 1.34 11.26 -21.78
CA GLY A 144 2.41 11.00 -22.72
C GLY A 144 1.84 11.18 -24.11
N HIS A 145 2.00 12.36 -24.66
CA HIS A 145 1.82 12.58 -26.09
C HIS A 145 3.01 11.98 -26.83
N ALA A 146 2.65 11.26 -27.87
CA ALA A 146 3.43 10.60 -28.90
C ALA A 146 4.70 11.31 -29.31
#